data_d1f142235b0b7ec8737dccdcee10570b
#
_entry.id   d1f142235b0b7ec8737dccdcee10570b
#
_cell.length_a   1.000
_cell.length_b   1.000
_cell.length_c   1.000
_cell.angle_alpha   90.00
_cell.angle_beta   90.00
_cell.angle_gamma   90.00
#
_symmetry.space_group_name_H-M   'P 1'
#
loop_
_entity.id
_entity.type
_entity.pdbx_description
1 polymer ?
#
loop_
_entity_poly.entity_id
_entity_poly.type
_entity_poly.pdbx_seq_one_letter_code
_entity_poly.pdbx_strand_id
1 'polypeptide(L)'
;MLYNTYILGYFLFEIAYNIFMVNRFIFILSLVVLAIILVFLFFTSPTNIGPLGILFFFVMVYFLSFGVVTFFMTFFVRIFFSRKEMIKKDYICAGIVAILPITVLVLIASGVRNLVILVAGPVFLVGLNVFLFGKISET
;
A
#
# COMPACT_ATOMS: atom_id res chain seq x y z
N MET A 1 -32.25 13.75 -24.84
CA MET A 1 -31.30 14.27 -23.81
C MET A 1 -31.35 13.47 -22.50
N LEU A 2 -32.49 13.04 -22.02
CA LEU A 2 -32.62 12.21 -20.79
C LEU A 2 -32.01 10.83 -20.85
N TYR A 3 -31.97 10.18 -22.02
CA TYR A 3 -31.43 8.82 -22.18
C TYR A 3 -29.91 8.75 -21.90
N ASN A 4 -29.17 9.79 -22.27
CA ASN A 4 -27.71 9.85 -22.03
C ASN A 4 -27.36 10.04 -20.55
N THR A 5 -28.22 10.71 -19.78
CA THR A 5 -28.00 10.90 -18.33
C THR A 5 -28.21 9.61 -17.54
N TYR A 6 -29.13 8.75 -17.96
CA TYR A 6 -29.34 7.43 -17.33
C TYR A 6 -28.18 6.49 -17.58
N ILE A 7 -27.64 6.44 -18.81
CA ILE A 7 -26.49 5.59 -19.16
C ILE A 7 -25.24 6.07 -18.39
N LEU A 8 -25.02 7.38 -18.33
CA LEU A 8 -23.91 7.95 -17.55
C LEU A 8 -24.03 7.64 -16.06
N GLY A 9 -25.24 7.71 -15.51
CA GLY A 9 -25.51 7.37 -14.09
C GLY A 9 -25.23 5.89 -13.80
N TYR A 10 -25.66 4.98 -14.67
CA TYR A 10 -25.37 3.55 -14.52
C TYR A 10 -23.88 3.24 -14.60
N PHE A 11 -23.19 3.82 -15.57
CA PHE A 11 -21.74 3.64 -15.74
C PHE A 11 -20.94 4.17 -14.55
N LEU A 12 -21.31 5.32 -14.01
CA LEU A 12 -20.69 5.89 -12.81
C LEU A 12 -20.97 5.04 -11.55
N PHE A 13 -22.19 4.51 -11.44
CA PHE A 13 -22.55 3.62 -10.33
C PHE A 13 -21.78 2.31 -10.37
N GLU A 14 -21.58 1.72 -11.54
CA GLU A 14 -20.83 0.48 -11.74
C GLU A 14 -19.35 0.68 -11.44
N ILE A 15 -18.75 1.80 -11.85
CA ILE A 15 -17.37 2.16 -11.51
C ILE A 15 -17.23 2.37 -9.99
N ALA A 16 -18.14 3.08 -9.36
CA ALA A 16 -18.14 3.33 -7.92
C ALA A 16 -18.26 2.02 -7.12
N TYR A 17 -19.13 1.12 -7.55
CA TYR A 17 -19.30 -0.20 -6.94
C TYR A 17 -18.04 -1.05 -7.07
N ASN A 18 -17.39 -1.08 -8.22
CA ASN A 18 -16.15 -1.83 -8.46
C ASN A 18 -14.99 -1.32 -7.61
N ILE A 19 -14.81 -0.01 -7.48
CA ILE A 19 -13.73 0.58 -6.66
C ILE A 19 -13.96 0.31 -5.16
N PHE A 20 -15.20 0.39 -4.70
CA PHE A 20 -15.53 0.04 -3.33
C PHE A 20 -15.29 -1.45 -3.03
N MET A 21 -15.55 -2.32 -3.99
CA MET A 21 -15.25 -3.75 -3.92
C MET A 21 -13.74 -4.01 -3.88
N VAL A 22 -12.94 -3.30 -4.68
CA VAL A 22 -11.47 -3.42 -4.70
C VAL A 22 -10.88 -3.07 -3.33
N ASN A 23 -11.30 -1.97 -2.71
CA ASN A 23 -10.81 -1.59 -1.39
C ASN A 23 -11.16 -2.61 -0.31
N ARG A 24 -12.36 -3.17 -0.33
CA ARG A 24 -12.76 -4.26 0.56
C ARG A 24 -11.91 -5.51 0.35
N PHE A 25 -11.66 -5.87 -0.91
CA PHE A 25 -10.84 -7.03 -1.25
C PHE A 25 -9.40 -6.86 -0.75
N ILE A 26 -8.79 -5.69 -0.98
CA ILE A 26 -7.43 -5.37 -0.49
C ILE A 26 -7.38 -5.46 1.04
N PHE A 27 -8.38 -4.96 1.73
CA PHE A 27 -8.45 -5.02 3.20
C PHE A 27 -8.55 -6.46 3.72
N ILE A 28 -9.44 -7.26 3.15
CA ILE A 28 -9.60 -8.68 3.51
C ILE A 28 -8.31 -9.45 3.22
N LEU A 29 -7.69 -9.22 2.05
CA LEU A 29 -6.43 -9.83 1.68
C LEU A 29 -5.32 -9.47 2.68
N SER A 30 -5.24 -8.23 3.12
CA SER A 30 -4.28 -7.76 4.12
C SER A 30 -4.48 -8.44 5.48
N LEU A 31 -5.72 -8.69 5.91
CA LEU A 31 -6.02 -9.45 7.13
C LEU A 31 -5.59 -10.92 7.02
N VAL A 32 -5.82 -11.54 5.86
CA VAL A 32 -5.36 -12.93 5.60
C VAL A 32 -3.83 -12.98 5.63
N VAL A 33 -3.15 -12.04 4.98
CA VAL A 33 -1.69 -11.96 5.01
C VAL A 33 -1.16 -11.76 6.44
N LEU A 34 -1.81 -10.93 7.24
CA LEU A 34 -1.47 -10.75 8.66
C LEU A 34 -1.58 -12.08 9.43
N ALA A 35 -2.66 -12.82 9.23
CA ALA A 35 -2.84 -14.13 9.87
C ALA A 35 -1.72 -15.12 9.45
N ILE A 36 -1.37 -15.14 8.16
CA ILE A 36 -0.28 -15.99 7.65
C ILE A 36 1.07 -15.58 8.28
N ILE A 37 1.37 -14.30 8.39
CA ILE A 37 2.60 -13.80 9.03
C ILE A 37 2.64 -14.24 10.50
N LEU A 38 1.54 -14.12 11.24
CA LEU A 38 1.48 -14.52 12.64
C LEU A 38 1.72 -16.03 12.80
N VAL A 39 1.08 -16.85 11.97
CA VAL A 39 1.29 -18.29 11.95
C VAL A 39 2.75 -18.61 11.60
N PHE A 40 3.30 -17.97 10.58
CA PHE A 40 4.69 -18.16 10.17
C PHE A 40 5.69 -17.82 11.30
N LEU A 41 5.50 -16.67 11.97
CA LEU A 41 6.35 -16.27 13.10
C LEU A 41 6.21 -17.19 14.32
N PHE A 42 5.04 -17.78 14.52
CA PHE A 42 4.81 -18.69 15.64
C PHE A 42 5.46 -20.06 15.44
N PHE A 43 5.44 -20.58 14.20
CA PHE A 43 5.95 -21.91 13.89
C PHE A 43 7.41 -21.94 13.41
N THR A 44 7.98 -20.78 13.05
CA THR A 44 9.30 -20.73 12.44
C THR A 44 10.29 -20.02 13.36
N SER A 45 11.37 -20.73 13.76
CA SER A 45 12.46 -20.07 14.47
C SER A 45 13.35 -19.29 13.50
N PRO A 46 13.76 -18.05 13.84
CA PRO A 46 14.54 -17.19 12.95
C PRO A 46 15.89 -17.81 12.52
N THR A 47 16.42 -18.77 13.27
CA THR A 47 17.68 -19.47 12.97
C THR A 47 17.56 -20.52 11.86
N ASN A 48 16.36 -21.03 11.59
CA ASN A 48 16.11 -22.10 10.63
C ASN A 48 15.51 -21.62 9.31
N ILE A 49 15.25 -20.31 9.20
CA ILE A 49 14.69 -19.71 7.99
C ILE A 49 15.82 -19.53 6.96
N GLY A 50 15.80 -20.32 5.90
CA GLY A 50 16.70 -20.12 4.76
C GLY A 50 16.40 -18.79 4.01
N PRO A 51 17.29 -18.40 3.07
CA PRO A 51 17.16 -17.11 2.35
C PRO A 51 15.83 -16.98 1.62
N LEU A 52 15.24 -18.05 1.18
CA LEU A 52 13.95 -18.09 0.49
C LEU A 52 12.78 -17.77 1.45
N GLY A 53 12.87 -18.23 2.70
CA GLY A 53 11.89 -17.89 3.74
C GLY A 53 11.97 -16.43 4.16
N ILE A 54 13.15 -15.85 4.21
CA ILE A 54 13.35 -14.42 4.47
C ILE A 54 12.72 -13.58 3.34
N LEU A 55 12.96 -13.95 2.09
CA LEU A 55 12.36 -13.29 0.93
C LEU A 55 10.83 -13.35 1.00
N PHE A 56 10.27 -14.53 1.28
CA PHE A 56 8.84 -14.72 1.43
C PHE A 56 8.26 -13.84 2.53
N PHE A 57 8.94 -13.73 3.67
CA PHE A 57 8.53 -12.86 4.76
C PHE A 57 8.46 -11.38 4.32
N PHE A 58 9.47 -10.88 3.61
CA PHE A 58 9.47 -9.50 3.11
C PHE A 58 8.33 -9.24 2.10
N VAL A 59 8.05 -10.20 1.23
CA VAL A 59 6.93 -10.10 0.29
C VAL A 59 5.59 -10.02 1.05
N MET A 60 5.40 -10.83 2.09
CA MET A 60 4.21 -10.79 2.92
C MET A 60 4.08 -9.45 3.67
N VAL A 61 5.17 -8.94 4.23
CA VAL A 61 5.20 -7.62 4.88
C VAL A 61 4.84 -6.51 3.88
N TYR A 62 5.26 -6.61 2.63
CA TYR A 62 4.88 -5.66 1.58
C TYR A 62 3.36 -5.65 1.35
N PHE A 63 2.75 -6.81 1.15
CA PHE A 63 1.30 -6.90 0.94
C PHE A 63 0.50 -6.39 2.14
N LEU A 64 0.94 -6.70 3.36
CA LEU A 64 0.33 -6.18 4.58
C LEU A 64 0.43 -4.65 4.64
N SER A 65 1.62 -4.11 4.40
CA SER A 65 1.89 -2.67 4.37
C SER A 65 1.04 -1.97 3.31
N PHE A 66 0.96 -2.54 2.11
CA PHE A 66 0.14 -2.00 1.03
C PHE A 66 -1.34 -1.93 1.42
N GLY A 67 -1.87 -2.96 2.06
CA GLY A 67 -3.24 -2.96 2.56
C GLY A 67 -3.50 -1.88 3.61
N VAL A 68 -2.60 -1.76 4.58
CA VAL A 68 -2.68 -0.73 5.64
C VAL A 68 -2.59 0.67 5.06
N VAL A 69 -1.62 0.93 4.19
CA VAL A 69 -1.44 2.25 3.54
C VAL A 69 -2.64 2.60 2.67
N THR A 70 -3.17 1.64 1.90
CA THR A 70 -4.38 1.85 1.09
C THR A 70 -5.58 2.22 1.96
N PHE A 71 -5.73 1.58 3.11
CA PHE A 71 -6.79 1.90 4.06
C PHE A 71 -6.66 3.34 4.58
N PHE A 72 -5.47 3.75 5.04
CA PHE A 72 -5.21 5.11 5.50
C PHE A 72 -5.36 6.15 4.38
N MET A 73 -4.89 5.85 3.17
CA MET A 73 -5.04 6.73 2.01
C MET A 73 -6.52 6.94 1.64
N THR A 74 -7.33 5.88 1.68
CA THR A 74 -8.78 5.99 1.45
C THR A 74 -9.43 6.93 2.46
N PHE A 75 -9.05 6.80 3.73
CA PHE A 75 -9.54 7.66 4.80
C PHE A 75 -9.08 9.12 4.62
N PHE A 76 -7.81 9.31 4.28
CA PHE A 76 -7.22 10.62 4.05
C PHE A 76 -7.85 11.35 2.84
N VAL A 77 -8.00 10.65 1.71
CA VAL A 77 -8.64 11.20 0.50
C VAL A 77 -10.09 11.60 0.78
N ARG A 78 -10.80 10.82 1.59
CA ARG A 78 -12.19 11.12 1.96
C ARG A 78 -12.31 12.38 2.81
N ILE A 79 -11.39 12.59 3.76
CA ILE A 79 -11.43 13.75 4.68
C ILE A 79 -10.93 15.02 4.00
N PHE A 80 -9.78 14.95 3.33
CA PHE A 80 -9.09 16.15 2.83
C PHE A 80 -9.53 16.56 1.43
N PHE A 81 -9.83 15.58 0.56
CA PHE A 81 -10.17 15.87 -0.83
C PHE A 81 -11.68 15.75 -1.13
N SER A 82 -12.50 15.43 -0.12
CA SER A 82 -13.96 15.21 -0.26
C SER A 82 -14.32 14.23 -1.40
N ARG A 83 -13.39 13.37 -1.81
CA ARG A 83 -13.59 12.37 -2.84
C ARG A 83 -14.03 11.06 -2.19
N LYS A 84 -15.05 10.44 -2.76
CA LYS A 84 -15.53 9.13 -2.27
C LYS A 84 -14.61 7.97 -2.66
N GLU A 85 -13.73 8.16 -3.65
CA GLU A 85 -13.01 7.07 -4.31
C GLU A 85 -11.55 7.43 -4.58
N MET A 86 -10.69 6.41 -4.50
CA MET A 86 -9.27 6.50 -4.87
C MET A 86 -9.12 6.41 -6.39
N ILE A 87 -8.24 7.22 -6.94
CA ILE A 87 -7.86 7.20 -8.35
C ILE A 87 -6.63 6.29 -8.53
N LYS A 88 -6.35 5.83 -9.76
CA LYS A 88 -5.14 5.03 -10.06
C LYS A 88 -3.85 5.61 -9.47
N LYS A 89 -3.71 6.93 -9.47
CA LYS A 89 -2.57 7.64 -8.88
C LYS A 89 -2.41 7.37 -7.37
N ASP A 90 -3.53 7.33 -6.64
CA ASP A 90 -3.52 7.10 -5.20
C ASP A 90 -3.05 5.68 -4.86
N TYR A 91 -3.41 4.68 -5.68
CA TYR A 91 -2.91 3.31 -5.52
C TYR A 91 -1.42 3.18 -5.81
N ILE A 92 -0.90 3.89 -6.83
CA ILE A 92 0.54 3.93 -7.11
C ILE A 92 1.28 4.57 -5.94
N CYS A 93 0.76 5.68 -5.41
CA CYS A 93 1.30 6.34 -4.22
C CYS A 93 1.32 5.38 -3.02
N ALA A 94 0.22 4.69 -2.75
CA ALA A 94 0.11 3.70 -1.68
C ALA A 94 1.14 2.57 -1.86
N GLY A 95 1.36 2.09 -3.10
CA GLY A 95 2.34 1.06 -3.42
C GLY A 95 3.77 1.49 -3.12
N ILE A 96 4.14 2.73 -3.45
CA ILE A 96 5.48 3.27 -3.16
C ILE A 96 5.65 3.49 -1.65
N VAL A 97 4.65 4.04 -0.96
CA VAL A 97 4.69 4.24 0.49
C VAL A 97 4.75 2.90 1.23
N ALA A 98 4.14 1.84 0.71
CA ALA A 98 4.19 0.49 1.29
C ALA A 98 5.61 -0.13 1.33
N ILE A 99 6.55 0.40 0.55
CA ILE A 99 7.96 -0.02 0.59
C ILE A 99 8.68 0.51 1.85
N LEU A 100 8.19 1.59 2.46
CA LEU A 100 8.83 2.22 3.62
C LEU A 100 9.11 1.26 4.78
N PRO A 101 8.14 0.50 5.30
CA PRO A 101 8.39 -0.41 6.41
C PRO A 101 9.42 -1.48 6.07
N ILE A 102 9.44 -1.96 4.83
CA ILE A 102 10.42 -2.96 4.38
C ILE A 102 11.82 -2.37 4.37
N THR A 103 11.99 -1.14 3.84
CA THR A 103 13.29 -0.45 3.84
C THR A 103 13.82 -0.29 5.25
N VAL A 104 12.96 0.12 6.20
CA VAL A 104 13.32 0.23 7.60
C VAL A 104 13.73 -1.13 8.20
N LEU A 105 12.96 -2.18 7.93
CA LEU A 105 13.28 -3.54 8.40
C LEU A 105 14.60 -4.06 7.83
N VAL A 106 14.87 -3.83 6.53
CA VAL A 106 16.13 -4.23 5.90
C VAL A 106 17.31 -3.48 6.50
N LEU A 107 17.18 -2.16 6.74
CA LEU A 107 18.22 -1.37 7.38
C LEU A 107 18.53 -1.87 8.81
N ILE A 108 17.49 -2.14 9.60
CA ILE A 108 17.64 -2.68 10.95
C ILE A 108 18.29 -4.07 10.90
N ALA A 109 17.84 -4.95 9.99
CA ALA A 109 18.40 -6.29 9.82
C ALA A 109 19.87 -6.26 9.36
N SER A 110 20.27 -5.24 8.60
CA SER A 110 21.66 -5.00 8.19
C SER A 110 22.53 -4.39 9.29
N GLY A 111 22.00 -4.23 10.52
CA GLY A 111 22.75 -3.72 11.65
C GLY A 111 22.92 -2.19 11.68
N VAL A 112 22.21 -1.47 10.81
CA VAL A 112 22.24 0.00 10.78
C VAL A 112 21.50 0.52 12.01
N ARG A 113 22.23 1.03 12.99
CA ARG A 113 21.69 1.63 14.21
C ARG A 113 21.67 3.17 14.16
N ASN A 114 22.18 3.76 13.08
CA ASN A 114 22.23 5.20 12.93
C ASN A 114 20.85 5.73 12.55
N LEU A 115 20.27 6.51 13.45
CA LEU A 115 18.92 7.09 13.32
C LEU A 115 18.80 7.99 12.09
N VAL A 116 19.89 8.67 11.71
CA VAL A 116 19.93 9.54 10.51
C VAL A 116 19.73 8.73 9.23
N ILE A 117 20.39 7.57 9.10
CA ILE A 117 20.25 6.70 7.92
C ILE A 117 18.85 6.07 7.90
N LEU A 118 18.33 5.70 9.08
CA LEU A 118 17.01 5.10 9.24
C LEU A 118 15.88 6.05 8.82
N VAL A 119 16.08 7.37 8.98
CA VAL A 119 15.13 8.40 8.57
C VAL A 119 15.36 8.85 7.13
N ALA A 120 16.63 8.93 6.69
CA ALA A 120 16.97 9.37 5.33
C ALA A 120 16.38 8.48 4.23
N GLY A 121 16.35 7.15 4.42
CA GLY A 121 15.76 6.22 3.47
C GLY A 121 14.26 6.48 3.21
N PRO A 122 13.42 6.50 4.24
CA PRO A 122 12.02 6.90 4.14
C PRO A 122 11.79 8.29 3.52
N VAL A 123 12.56 9.28 3.95
CA VAL A 123 12.45 10.66 3.41
C VAL A 123 12.79 10.69 1.91
N PHE A 124 13.83 9.98 1.49
CA PHE A 124 14.18 9.86 0.08
C PHE A 124 13.06 9.20 -0.75
N LEU A 125 12.45 8.13 -0.23
CA LEU A 125 11.33 7.45 -0.90
C LEU A 125 10.10 8.35 -1.01
N VAL A 126 9.77 9.11 0.04
CA VAL A 126 8.68 10.09 -0.01
C VAL A 126 8.99 11.20 -1.03
N GLY A 127 10.21 11.71 -1.05
CA GLY A 127 10.66 12.71 -2.03
C GLY A 127 10.54 12.19 -3.46
N LEU A 128 10.98 10.97 -3.71
CA LEU A 128 10.88 10.30 -5.01
C LEU A 128 9.42 10.11 -5.44
N ASN A 129 8.55 9.81 -4.48
CA ASN A 129 7.11 9.68 -4.69
C ASN A 129 6.50 11.01 -5.13
N VAL A 130 6.81 12.11 -4.43
CA VAL A 130 6.33 13.45 -4.77
C VAL A 130 6.82 13.87 -6.16
N PHE A 131 8.09 13.59 -6.48
CA PHE A 131 8.67 13.87 -7.79
C PHE A 131 7.99 13.12 -8.93
N LEU A 132 7.77 11.81 -8.76
CA LEU A 132 7.07 10.99 -9.75
C LEU A 132 5.61 11.43 -9.90
N PHE A 133 4.96 11.81 -8.81
CA PHE A 133 3.58 12.29 -8.83
C PHE A 133 3.43 13.59 -9.62
N GLY A 134 4.38 14.53 -9.46
CA GLY A 134 4.41 15.78 -10.22
C GLY A 134 4.50 15.50 -11.72
N LYS A 135 5.38 14.60 -12.14
CA LYS A 135 5.59 14.26 -13.56
C LYS A 135 4.41 13.54 -14.22
N ILE A 136 3.66 12.71 -13.47
CA ILE A 136 2.47 12.00 -13.98
C ILE A 136 1.25 12.93 -14.08
N SER A 137 1.24 14.07 -13.41
CA SER A 137 0.14 15.03 -13.49
C SER A 137 0.21 15.93 -14.74
N GLU A 138 1.35 15.98 -15.43
CA GLU A 138 1.56 16.78 -16.64
C GLU A 138 1.28 16.02 -17.96
N THR A 139 1.00 14.69 -17.85
CA THR A 139 0.60 13.84 -18.98
C THR A 139 -0.84 13.41 -18.83
#